data_74348bec86547ca6ad1d35fbb3c59ef5
#
_entry.id   74348bec86547ca6ad1d35fbb3c59ef5
#
_cell.length_a   1.000
_cell.length_b   1.000
_cell.length_c   1.000
_cell.angle_alpha   90.00
_cell.angle_beta   90.00
_cell.angle_gamma   90.00
#
_symmetry.space_group_name_H-M   'P 1'
#
loop_
_entity.id
_entity.type
_entity.pdbx_description
1 polymer ?
#
loop_
_entity_poly.entity_id
_entity_poly.type
_entity_poly.pdbx_seq_one_letter_code
_entity_poly.pdbx_strand_id
1 'polypeptide(L)'
;MPKILLVEDNEMNRDMLSRRLRRRGFEVIMALDGAQGVEMARSEIPDLILMDMSLPVMDGWTATRTLKSDSSTARIPVIGLSAHSLSSDLDKAFASGCDDYDTKPVDLGRLLEKMQIQLDKL
;
A
#
# COMPACT_ATOMS: atom_id res chain seq x y z
N MET A 1 -12.74 5.91 11.63
CA MET A 1 -12.48 4.69 10.83
C MET A 1 -11.52 5.05 9.69
N PRO A 2 -10.23 4.68 9.79
CA PRO A 2 -9.28 5.01 8.73
C PRO A 2 -9.64 4.32 7.40
N LYS A 3 -9.41 5.05 6.32
CA LYS A 3 -9.64 4.54 4.97
C LYS A 3 -8.32 4.04 4.39
N ILE A 4 -8.28 2.77 4.02
CA ILE A 4 -7.10 2.10 3.48
C ILE A 4 -7.32 1.83 2.00
N LEU A 5 -6.37 2.25 1.16
CA LEU A 5 -6.35 1.85 -0.25
C LEU A 5 -5.43 0.64 -0.39
N LEU A 6 -6.00 -0.47 -0.82
CA LEU A 6 -5.25 -1.70 -1.09
C LEU A 6 -5.07 -1.84 -2.60
N VAL A 7 -3.82 -1.79 -3.05
CA VAL A 7 -3.47 -1.96 -4.47
C VAL A 7 -2.87 -3.35 -4.65
N GLU A 8 -3.65 -4.26 -5.20
CA GLU A 8 -3.31 -5.68 -5.34
C GLU A 8 -4.00 -6.26 -6.58
N ASP A 9 -3.24 -6.83 -7.48
CA ASP A 9 -3.78 -7.39 -8.73
C ASP A 9 -4.36 -8.80 -8.57
N ASN A 10 -3.90 -9.57 -7.58
CA ASN A 10 -4.39 -10.91 -7.33
C ASN A 10 -5.73 -10.86 -6.59
N GLU A 11 -6.79 -11.36 -7.22
CA GLU A 11 -8.15 -11.29 -6.67
C GLU A 11 -8.26 -11.98 -5.33
N MET A 12 -7.66 -13.17 -5.17
CA MET A 12 -7.72 -13.94 -3.94
C MET A 12 -7.03 -13.20 -2.79
N ASN A 13 -5.84 -12.67 -3.03
CA ASN A 13 -5.09 -11.91 -2.03
C ASN A 13 -5.82 -10.64 -1.65
N ARG A 14 -6.36 -9.94 -2.65
CA ARG A 14 -7.12 -8.70 -2.46
C ARG A 14 -8.36 -8.95 -1.60
N ASP A 15 -9.13 -9.99 -1.93
CA ASP A 15 -10.34 -10.35 -1.19
C ASP A 15 -10.01 -10.73 0.24
N MET A 16 -9.03 -11.61 0.44
CA MET A 16 -8.66 -12.09 1.76
C MET A 16 -8.18 -10.96 2.67
N LEU A 17 -7.26 -10.14 2.18
CA LEU A 17 -6.69 -9.06 3.00
C LEU A 17 -7.73 -7.97 3.28
N SER A 18 -8.54 -7.60 2.29
CA SER A 18 -9.58 -6.59 2.49
C SER A 18 -10.60 -7.02 3.55
N ARG A 19 -11.01 -8.28 3.54
CA ARG A 19 -11.94 -8.80 4.56
C ARG A 19 -11.33 -8.73 5.95
N ARG A 20 -10.06 -9.12 6.10
CA ARG A 20 -9.38 -9.11 7.39
C ARG A 20 -9.25 -7.70 7.95
N LEU A 21 -8.91 -6.74 7.08
CA LEU A 21 -8.80 -5.35 7.48
C LEU A 21 -10.14 -4.76 7.89
N ARG A 22 -11.21 -5.07 7.13
CA ARG A 22 -12.55 -4.61 7.47
C ARG A 22 -13.01 -5.14 8.83
N ARG A 23 -12.66 -6.37 9.16
CA ARG A 23 -12.98 -6.94 10.49
C ARG A 23 -12.28 -6.21 11.62
N ARG A 24 -11.19 -5.52 11.33
CA ARG A 24 -10.44 -4.74 12.32
C ARG A 24 -10.89 -3.29 12.38
N GLY A 25 -11.98 -2.94 11.68
CA GLY A 25 -12.56 -1.62 11.74
C GLY A 25 -12.08 -0.63 10.71
N PHE A 26 -11.32 -1.08 9.70
CA PHE A 26 -10.88 -0.21 8.62
C PHE A 26 -11.90 -0.16 7.48
N GLU A 27 -12.02 1.01 6.86
CA GLU A 27 -12.69 1.13 5.57
C GLU A 27 -11.65 0.78 4.50
N VAL A 28 -11.99 -0.11 3.57
CA VAL A 28 -11.03 -0.57 2.55
C VAL A 28 -11.59 -0.31 1.16
N ILE A 29 -10.81 0.41 0.36
CA ILE A 29 -11.05 0.56 -1.08
C ILE A 29 -9.92 -0.16 -1.82
N MET A 30 -10.19 -0.64 -3.02
CA MET A 30 -9.26 -1.51 -3.73
C MET A 30 -8.99 -1.04 -5.14
N ALA A 31 -7.73 -1.18 -5.57
CA ALA A 31 -7.30 -0.95 -6.93
C ALA A 31 -6.62 -2.22 -7.47
N LEU A 32 -6.71 -2.43 -8.79
CA LEU A 32 -6.26 -3.66 -9.45
C LEU A 32 -4.87 -3.55 -10.04
N ASP A 33 -4.37 -2.34 -10.24
CA ASP A 33 -3.05 -2.08 -10.78
C ASP A 33 -2.52 -0.75 -10.27
N GLY A 34 -1.26 -0.44 -10.60
CA GLY A 34 -0.61 0.77 -10.11
C GLY A 34 -1.24 2.05 -10.63
N ALA A 35 -1.66 2.07 -11.89
CA ALA A 35 -2.29 3.25 -12.48
C ALA A 35 -3.62 3.55 -11.81
N GLN A 36 -4.45 2.53 -11.60
CA GLN A 36 -5.71 2.68 -10.89
C GLN A 36 -5.47 3.11 -9.44
N GLY A 37 -4.43 2.57 -8.81
CA GLY A 37 -4.05 2.94 -7.45
C GLY A 37 -3.71 4.41 -7.32
N VAL A 38 -2.92 4.94 -8.24
CA VAL A 38 -2.58 6.37 -8.27
C VAL A 38 -3.83 7.23 -8.43
N GLU A 39 -4.70 6.86 -9.36
CA GLU A 39 -5.94 7.60 -9.62
C GLU A 39 -6.87 7.60 -8.41
N MET A 40 -7.07 6.44 -7.79
CA MET A 40 -7.91 6.32 -6.60
C MET A 40 -7.33 7.08 -5.40
N ALA A 41 -6.02 7.10 -5.25
CA ALA A 41 -5.39 7.86 -4.17
C ALA A 41 -5.68 9.36 -4.33
N ARG A 42 -5.67 9.86 -5.57
CA ARG A 42 -5.99 11.26 -5.84
C ARG A 42 -7.44 11.60 -5.57
N SER A 43 -8.37 10.71 -5.94
CA SER A 43 -9.80 10.98 -5.83
C SER A 43 -10.35 10.70 -4.44
N GLU A 44 -9.83 9.67 -3.76
CA GLU A 44 -10.36 9.21 -2.48
C GLU A 44 -9.58 9.71 -1.26
N ILE A 45 -8.34 10.16 -1.47
CA ILE A 45 -7.44 10.63 -0.41
C ILE A 45 -7.47 9.69 0.81
N PRO A 46 -7.00 8.42 0.65
CA PRO A 46 -7.01 7.48 1.78
C PRO A 46 -6.04 7.90 2.88
N ASP A 47 -6.21 7.33 4.05
CA ASP A 47 -5.32 7.59 5.19
C ASP A 47 -4.01 6.81 5.09
N LEU A 48 -4.02 5.70 4.36
CA LEU A 48 -2.85 4.85 4.18
C LEU A 48 -3.02 4.00 2.93
N ILE A 49 -1.91 3.70 2.25
CA ILE A 49 -1.90 2.86 1.06
C ILE A 49 -1.06 1.62 1.32
N LEU A 50 -1.63 0.44 1.03
CA LEU A 50 -0.90 -0.81 0.97
C LEU A 50 -0.65 -1.11 -0.51
N MET A 51 0.62 -1.08 -0.91
CA MET A 51 1.00 -1.15 -2.32
C MET A 51 1.78 -2.42 -2.63
N ASP A 52 1.19 -3.31 -3.43
CA ASP A 52 1.94 -4.44 -3.97
C ASP A 52 3.01 -3.91 -4.93
N MET A 53 4.23 -4.40 -4.79
CA MET A 53 5.33 -3.94 -5.63
C MET A 53 5.32 -4.61 -7.01
N SER A 54 4.70 -5.78 -7.16
CA SER A 54 4.68 -6.57 -8.42
C SER A 54 3.35 -6.41 -9.15
N LEU A 55 3.03 -5.18 -9.57
CA LEU A 55 1.76 -4.87 -10.23
C LEU A 55 1.90 -4.83 -11.74
N PRO A 56 0.80 -5.16 -12.48
CA PRO A 56 0.76 -4.93 -13.93
C PRO A 56 0.50 -3.45 -14.23
N VAL A 57 0.68 -3.06 -15.49
CA VAL A 57 0.46 -1.73 -16.06
C VAL A 57 1.46 -0.71 -15.51
N MET A 58 1.44 -0.48 -14.20
CA MET A 58 2.40 0.38 -13.51
C MET A 58 2.80 -0.33 -12.22
N ASP A 59 4.08 -0.67 -12.06
CA ASP A 59 4.55 -1.38 -10.87
C ASP A 59 4.44 -0.51 -9.61
N GLY A 60 4.56 -1.16 -8.43
CA GLY A 60 4.39 -0.48 -7.15
C GLY A 60 5.44 0.59 -6.86
N TRP A 61 6.68 0.41 -7.33
CA TRP A 61 7.74 1.42 -7.15
C TRP A 61 7.42 2.68 -7.94
N THR A 62 7.01 2.53 -9.20
CA THR A 62 6.63 3.65 -10.06
C THR A 62 5.40 4.35 -9.52
N ALA A 63 4.39 3.60 -9.09
CA ALA A 63 3.17 4.15 -8.51
C ALA A 63 3.50 4.97 -7.24
N THR A 64 4.33 4.41 -6.34
CA THR A 64 4.74 5.10 -5.11
C THR A 64 5.48 6.38 -5.42
N ARG A 65 6.43 6.33 -6.36
CA ARG A 65 7.18 7.52 -6.77
C ARG A 65 6.26 8.60 -7.32
N THR A 66 5.29 8.20 -8.13
CA THR A 66 4.29 9.12 -8.68
C THR A 66 3.47 9.78 -7.58
N LEU A 67 3.01 8.99 -6.60
CA LEU A 67 2.23 9.51 -5.46
C LEU A 67 3.05 10.47 -4.61
N LYS A 68 4.30 10.16 -4.36
CA LYS A 68 5.18 11.00 -3.52
C LYS A 68 5.63 12.27 -4.24
N SER A 69 5.53 12.31 -5.56
CA SER A 69 5.85 13.50 -6.37
C SER A 69 4.66 14.44 -6.55
N ASP A 70 3.46 13.99 -6.17
CA ASP A 70 2.23 14.77 -6.30
C ASP A 70 1.87 15.37 -4.94
N SER A 71 1.78 16.71 -4.86
CA SER A 71 1.49 17.40 -3.61
C SER A 71 0.17 16.99 -2.97
N SER A 72 -0.81 16.53 -3.77
CA SER A 72 -2.11 16.09 -3.25
C SER A 72 -2.05 14.72 -2.56
N THR A 73 -1.03 13.90 -2.85
CA THR A 73 -0.93 12.53 -2.33
C THR A 73 0.38 12.27 -1.57
N ALA A 74 1.33 13.19 -1.61
CA ALA A 74 2.66 12.99 -1.03
C ALA A 74 2.65 12.68 0.47
N ARG A 75 1.64 13.14 1.19
CA ARG A 75 1.52 12.95 2.65
C ARG A 75 0.96 11.59 3.03
N ILE A 76 0.33 10.89 2.08
CA ILE A 76 -0.31 9.61 2.38
C ILE A 76 0.78 8.57 2.59
N PRO A 77 0.84 7.91 3.76
CA PRO A 77 1.85 6.88 3.99
C PRO A 77 1.60 5.68 3.09
N VAL A 78 2.69 5.12 2.55
CA VAL A 78 2.67 3.97 1.67
C VAL A 78 3.50 2.85 2.30
N ILE A 79 2.87 1.70 2.52
CA ILE A 79 3.56 0.48 2.94
C ILE A 79 3.65 -0.43 1.74
N GLY A 80 4.88 -0.73 1.31
CA GLY A 80 5.11 -1.64 0.18
C GLY A 80 4.98 -3.09 0.62
N LEU A 81 4.35 -3.92 -0.21
CA LEU A 81 4.21 -5.35 0.00
C LEU A 81 4.88 -6.09 -1.14
N SER A 82 5.76 -7.06 -0.84
CA SER A 82 6.46 -7.80 -1.87
C SER A 82 6.68 -9.25 -1.46
N ALA A 83 6.71 -10.15 -2.45
CA ALA A 83 7.07 -11.54 -2.26
C ALA A 83 8.58 -11.72 -2.04
N HIS A 84 9.36 -10.68 -2.29
CA HIS A 84 10.83 -10.71 -2.20
C HIS A 84 11.31 -9.94 -0.99
N SER A 85 12.23 -10.55 -0.23
CA SER A 85 12.78 -9.95 0.98
C SER A 85 14.28 -9.63 0.85
N LEU A 86 14.80 -9.58 -0.37
CA LEU A 86 16.19 -9.23 -0.61
C LEU A 86 16.44 -7.76 -0.25
N SER A 87 17.61 -7.48 0.29
CA SER A 87 17.95 -6.11 0.69
C SER A 87 17.88 -5.11 -0.47
N SER A 88 18.19 -5.56 -1.70
CA SER A 88 18.06 -4.72 -2.89
C SER A 88 16.62 -4.30 -3.16
N ASP A 89 15.63 -5.17 -2.87
CA ASP A 89 14.22 -4.84 -3.03
C ASP A 89 13.75 -3.86 -1.95
N LEU A 90 14.24 -4.02 -0.72
CA LEU A 90 13.97 -3.08 0.36
C LEU A 90 14.51 -1.69 0.04
N ASP A 91 15.76 -1.64 -0.43
CA ASP A 91 16.40 -0.37 -0.83
C ASP A 91 15.60 0.31 -1.93
N LYS A 92 15.13 -0.47 -2.91
CA LYS A 92 14.33 0.02 -4.02
C LYS A 92 12.98 0.59 -3.55
N ALA A 93 12.33 -0.11 -2.62
CA ALA A 93 11.06 0.34 -2.05
C ALA A 93 11.23 1.69 -1.34
N PHE A 94 12.23 1.80 -0.47
CA PHE A 94 12.48 3.04 0.26
C PHE A 94 12.95 4.17 -0.67
N ALA A 95 13.76 3.85 -1.68
CA ALA A 95 14.19 4.84 -2.69
C ALA A 95 13.03 5.39 -3.49
N SER A 96 11.95 4.61 -3.68
CA SER A 96 10.75 5.09 -4.36
C SER A 96 9.84 5.95 -3.48
N GLY A 97 10.12 5.99 -2.17
CA GLY A 97 9.39 6.82 -1.21
C GLY A 97 8.43 6.07 -0.29
N CYS A 98 8.49 4.73 -0.24
CA CYS A 98 7.71 3.97 0.73
C CYS A 98 8.07 4.37 2.15
N ASP A 99 7.06 4.49 3.00
CA ASP A 99 7.25 4.84 4.41
C ASP A 99 7.60 3.61 5.25
N ASP A 100 7.15 2.43 4.79
CA ASP A 100 7.50 1.16 5.40
C ASP A 100 7.36 0.06 4.34
N TYR A 101 7.71 -1.16 4.70
CA TYR A 101 7.75 -2.29 3.78
C TYR A 101 7.44 -3.58 4.55
N ASP A 102 6.72 -4.49 3.92
CA ASP A 102 6.51 -5.82 4.50
C ASP A 102 6.58 -6.88 3.41
N THR A 103 6.73 -8.13 3.81
CA THR A 103 6.88 -9.26 2.91
C THR A 103 5.63 -10.10 2.85
N LYS A 104 5.41 -10.76 1.71
CA LYS A 104 4.36 -11.76 1.55
C LYS A 104 4.94 -13.13 1.88
N PRO A 105 4.14 -14.06 2.43
CA PRO A 105 2.73 -13.91 2.78
C PRO A 105 2.52 -12.93 3.93
N VAL A 106 1.41 -12.23 3.90
CA VAL A 106 1.12 -11.19 4.89
C VAL A 106 0.89 -11.81 6.26
N ASP A 107 1.66 -11.32 7.24
CA ASP A 107 1.40 -11.57 8.65
C ASP A 107 0.54 -10.41 9.15
N LEU A 108 -0.72 -10.67 9.42
CA LEU A 108 -1.67 -9.61 9.74
C LEU A 108 -1.28 -8.82 10.99
N GLY A 109 -0.82 -9.52 12.04
CA GLY A 109 -0.39 -8.84 13.27
C GLY A 109 0.75 -7.87 13.04
N ARG A 110 1.78 -8.31 12.30
CA ARG A 110 2.92 -7.46 11.96
C ARG A 110 2.50 -6.29 11.06
N LEU A 111 1.65 -6.56 10.07
CA LEU A 111 1.16 -5.52 9.18
C LEU A 111 0.35 -4.47 9.94
N LEU A 112 -0.53 -4.91 10.85
CA LEU A 112 -1.34 -3.98 11.65
C LEU A 112 -0.48 -3.07 12.52
N GLU A 113 0.61 -3.59 13.09
CA GLU A 113 1.55 -2.77 13.87
C GLU A 113 2.19 -1.69 13.00
N LYS A 114 2.65 -2.06 11.80
CA LYS A 114 3.24 -1.11 10.86
C LYS A 114 2.24 -0.06 10.40
N MET A 115 1.01 -0.48 10.13
CA MET A 115 -0.07 0.44 9.75
C MET A 115 -0.35 1.44 10.87
N GLN A 116 -0.43 0.97 12.12
CA GLN A 116 -0.73 1.83 13.25
C GLN A 116 0.36 2.88 13.46
N ILE A 117 1.63 2.49 13.30
CA ILE A 117 2.76 3.43 13.40
C ILE A 117 2.60 4.56 12.37
N GLN A 118 2.26 4.23 11.14
CA GLN A 118 2.10 5.22 10.08
C GLN A 118 0.86 6.10 10.31
N LEU A 119 -0.25 5.51 10.72
CA LEU A 119 -1.47 6.26 11.01
C LEU A 119 -1.30 7.22 12.18
N ASP A 120 -0.51 6.86 13.17
CA ASP A 120 -0.25 7.70 14.35
C ASP A 120 0.60 8.92 14.02
N LYS A 121 1.28 8.93 12.87
CA LYS A 121 2.08 10.08 12.44
C LYS A 121 1.27 11.19 11.76
N LEU A 122 0.02 10.91 11.46
CA LEU A 122 -0.86 11.86 10.75
C LEU A 122 -1.42 12.95 11.65
#